data_e6634503ebe06991db976126328a4c9d
#
_entry.id   e6634503ebe06991db976126328a4c9d
#
_cell.length_a   1.000
_cell.length_b   1.000
_cell.length_c   1.000
_cell.angle_alpha   90.00
_cell.angle_beta   90.00
_cell.angle_gamma   90.00
#
_symmetry.space_group_name_H-M   'P 1'
#
loop_
_entity.id
_entity.type
_entity.pdbx_description
1 polymer ?
#
loop_
_entity_poly.entity_id
_entity_poly.type
_entity_poly.pdbx_seq_one_letter_code
_entity_poly.pdbx_strand_id
1 'polypeptide(L)'
;MFITDREGKIEFTNPVFERLSGYQRNELIGKNPRFFQSGNHDSEFYENFWRTILAGKEYEGNFLNKNGMGETISWKERITPLRDEKGNISNFLCKVDLPQDKLASVTVNPSSDSGVSSTKIKESLFPKLQKEYGLTYQEAKICELLVAGQTRESLVKQLGVHSGTLKNHLKAIYRKTIERDLAEPGQGRDKLQRLTVFLIRLC
;
A
#
# COMPACT_ATOMS: atom_id res chain seq x y z
N MET A 1 -5.98 0.78 -0.98
CA MET A 1 -5.13 -0.26 -0.37
C MET A 1 -5.05 -0.11 1.13
N PHE A 2 -4.69 -1.18 1.82
CA PHE A 2 -4.38 -1.18 3.24
C PHE A 2 -3.22 -2.14 3.54
N ILE A 3 -2.62 -2.03 4.73
CA ILE A 3 -1.55 -2.90 5.21
C ILE A 3 -1.99 -3.47 6.54
N THR A 4 -1.73 -4.77 6.74
CA THR A 4 -1.95 -5.43 8.02
C THR A 4 -0.63 -5.86 8.63
N ASP A 5 -0.62 -6.08 9.95
CA ASP A 5 0.42 -6.86 10.61
C ASP A 5 0.31 -8.36 10.22
N ARG A 6 1.18 -9.18 10.80
CA ARG A 6 1.20 -10.63 10.55
C ARG A 6 -0.07 -11.34 11.04
N GLU A 7 -0.71 -10.82 12.07
CA GLU A 7 -1.96 -11.33 12.65
C GLU A 7 -3.21 -10.86 11.89
N GLY A 8 -3.02 -10.04 10.85
CA GLY A 8 -4.08 -9.50 10.01
C GLY A 8 -4.75 -8.24 10.58
N LYS A 9 -4.18 -7.55 11.57
CA LYS A 9 -4.72 -6.26 12.04
C LYS A 9 -4.28 -5.14 11.12
N ILE A 10 -5.20 -4.29 10.69
CA ILE A 10 -4.93 -3.15 9.82
C ILE A 10 -4.06 -2.14 10.57
N GLU A 11 -2.87 -1.88 10.06
CA GLU A 11 -1.95 -0.85 10.58
C GLU A 11 -1.98 0.43 9.73
N PHE A 12 -2.38 0.30 8.48
CA PHE A 12 -2.45 1.42 7.55
C PHE A 12 -3.60 1.27 6.56
N THR A 13 -4.22 2.38 6.18
CA THR A 13 -5.18 2.48 5.08
C THR A 13 -4.95 3.79 4.32
N ASN A 14 -5.23 3.81 3.01
CA ASN A 14 -5.18 5.03 2.23
C ASN A 14 -6.58 5.62 2.02
N PRO A 15 -6.70 6.92 1.74
CA PRO A 15 -8.00 7.59 1.57
C PRO A 15 -8.90 6.97 0.48
N VAL A 16 -8.30 6.34 -0.54
CA VAL A 16 -9.08 5.65 -1.58
C VAL A 16 -9.78 4.43 -1.00
N PHE A 17 -9.09 3.66 -0.15
CA PHE A 17 -9.69 2.49 0.51
C PHE A 17 -10.74 2.91 1.54
N GLU A 18 -10.50 3.98 2.29
CA GLU A 18 -11.48 4.55 3.23
C GLU A 18 -12.79 4.90 2.51
N ARG A 19 -12.72 5.61 1.39
CA ARG A 19 -13.90 5.92 0.57
C ARG A 19 -14.56 4.68 -0.02
N LEU A 20 -13.76 3.71 -0.49
CA LEU A 20 -14.28 2.47 -1.06
C LEU A 20 -15.01 1.62 -0.02
N SER A 21 -14.40 1.46 1.14
CA SER A 21 -14.95 0.64 2.21
C SER A 21 -16.11 1.32 2.94
N GLY A 22 -16.22 2.65 2.83
CA GLY A 22 -17.23 3.44 3.56
C GLY A 22 -16.93 3.59 5.06
N TYR A 23 -15.73 3.24 5.50
CA TYR A 23 -15.26 3.39 6.87
C TYR A 23 -14.17 4.43 6.98
N GLN A 24 -14.14 5.16 8.07
CA GLN A 24 -13.07 6.10 8.36
C GLN A 24 -11.82 5.38 8.87
N ARG A 25 -10.67 6.03 8.75
CA ARG A 25 -9.39 5.48 9.18
C ARG A 25 -9.37 5.00 10.63
N ASN A 26 -9.94 5.78 11.54
CA ASN A 26 -10.01 5.45 12.97
C ASN A 26 -10.87 4.21 13.26
N GLU A 27 -11.82 3.88 12.38
CA GLU A 27 -12.65 2.68 12.46
C GLU A 27 -11.92 1.44 11.91
N LEU A 28 -10.95 1.65 11.00
CA LEU A 28 -10.22 0.60 10.29
C LEU A 28 -8.95 0.16 11.04
N ILE A 29 -8.18 1.10 11.59
CA ILE A 29 -6.92 0.79 12.26
C ILE A 29 -7.13 -0.12 13.46
N GLY A 30 -6.31 -1.17 13.56
CA GLY A 30 -6.39 -2.19 14.61
C GLY A 30 -7.47 -3.26 14.38
N LYS A 31 -8.37 -3.07 13.39
CA LYS A 31 -9.37 -4.08 13.04
C LYS A 31 -8.76 -5.16 12.15
N ASN A 32 -9.30 -6.38 12.28
CA ASN A 32 -8.98 -7.44 11.33
C ASN A 32 -9.96 -7.37 10.14
N PRO A 33 -9.53 -7.51 8.87
CA PRO A 33 -10.40 -7.47 7.70
C PRO A 33 -11.58 -8.45 7.71
N ARG A 34 -11.58 -9.40 8.63
CA ARG A 34 -12.75 -10.27 8.87
C ARG A 34 -14.03 -9.48 9.11
N PHE A 35 -13.96 -8.28 9.65
CA PHE A 35 -15.15 -7.51 9.93
C PHE A 35 -15.86 -7.01 8.66
N PHE A 36 -15.19 -7.03 7.50
CA PHE A 36 -15.80 -6.80 6.20
C PHE A 36 -16.56 -8.02 5.65
N GLN A 37 -16.36 -9.21 6.21
CA GLN A 37 -16.91 -10.45 5.66
C GLN A 37 -18.44 -10.37 5.53
N SER A 38 -18.93 -10.69 4.33
CA SER A 38 -20.37 -10.76 4.06
C SER A 38 -21.01 -12.10 4.46
N GLY A 39 -20.17 -13.13 4.75
CA GLY A 39 -20.62 -14.50 4.97
C GLY A 39 -20.83 -15.31 3.68
N ASN A 40 -20.50 -14.76 2.52
CA ASN A 40 -20.72 -15.40 1.21
C ASN A 40 -19.56 -16.31 0.75
N HIS A 41 -18.48 -16.40 1.52
CA HIS A 41 -17.40 -17.34 1.28
C HIS A 41 -17.40 -18.44 2.34
N ASP A 42 -17.11 -19.66 1.93
CA ASP A 42 -16.98 -20.82 2.82
C ASP A 42 -15.61 -20.86 3.54
N SER A 43 -15.45 -21.83 4.41
CA SER A 43 -14.20 -22.03 5.15
C SER A 43 -13.04 -22.41 4.23
N GLU A 44 -13.30 -23.20 3.17
CA GLU A 44 -12.29 -23.66 2.23
C GLU A 44 -11.64 -22.48 1.49
N PHE A 45 -12.43 -21.46 1.10
CA PHE A 45 -11.93 -20.23 0.51
C PHE A 45 -10.91 -19.53 1.43
N TYR A 46 -11.25 -19.35 2.71
CA TYR A 46 -10.37 -18.69 3.67
C TYR A 46 -9.16 -19.55 4.05
N GLU A 47 -9.30 -20.86 4.12
CA GLU A 47 -8.19 -21.78 4.37
C GLU A 47 -7.17 -21.73 3.23
N ASN A 48 -7.62 -21.77 1.98
CA ASN A 48 -6.76 -21.64 0.80
C ASN A 48 -6.05 -20.28 0.78
N PHE A 49 -6.80 -19.21 1.04
CA PHE A 49 -6.26 -17.86 1.16
C PHE A 49 -5.13 -17.79 2.19
N TRP A 50 -5.39 -18.17 3.44
CA TRP A 50 -4.41 -18.11 4.51
C TRP A 50 -3.20 -19.02 4.25
N ARG A 51 -3.43 -20.23 3.79
CA ARG A 51 -2.36 -21.15 3.40
C ARG A 51 -1.43 -20.56 2.38
N THR A 52 -1.98 -19.87 1.38
CA THR A 52 -1.20 -19.25 0.30
C THR A 52 -0.33 -18.11 0.81
N ILE A 53 -0.91 -17.14 1.53
CA ILE A 53 -0.16 -15.96 1.98
C ILE A 53 0.83 -16.28 3.11
N LEU A 54 0.52 -17.21 3.99
CA LEU A 54 1.43 -17.67 5.04
C LEU A 54 2.60 -18.50 4.48
N ALA A 55 2.41 -19.17 3.33
CA ALA A 55 3.51 -19.78 2.58
C ALA A 55 4.40 -18.71 1.88
N GLY A 56 4.09 -17.43 2.02
CA GLY A 56 4.84 -16.32 1.44
C GLY A 56 4.58 -16.11 -0.05
N LYS A 57 3.49 -16.63 -0.56
CA LYS A 57 3.02 -16.45 -1.94
C LYS A 57 2.01 -15.31 -1.99
N GLU A 58 2.00 -14.61 -3.11
CA GLU A 58 0.95 -13.64 -3.41
C GLU A 58 -0.39 -14.36 -3.65
N TYR A 59 -1.48 -13.75 -3.19
CA TYR A 59 -2.83 -14.23 -3.43
C TYR A 59 -3.63 -13.17 -4.20
N GLU A 60 -4.36 -13.59 -5.21
CA GLU A 60 -5.30 -12.73 -5.94
C GLU A 60 -6.66 -13.43 -5.96
N GLY A 61 -7.72 -12.71 -5.59
CA GLY A 61 -9.07 -13.25 -5.54
C GLY A 61 -10.15 -12.18 -5.40
N ASN A 62 -11.39 -12.60 -5.64
CA ASN A 62 -12.56 -11.75 -5.42
C ASN A 62 -13.12 -12.02 -4.02
N PHE A 63 -13.18 -10.99 -3.21
CA PHE A 63 -13.76 -11.04 -1.87
C PHE A 63 -15.13 -10.36 -1.89
N LEU A 64 -16.14 -11.06 -1.44
CA LEU A 64 -17.48 -10.50 -1.22
C LEU A 64 -17.52 -9.92 0.19
N ASN A 65 -17.39 -8.60 0.28
CA ASN A 65 -17.27 -7.87 1.54
C ASN A 65 -18.44 -6.91 1.74
N LYS A 66 -18.75 -6.59 3.00
CA LYS A 66 -19.70 -5.53 3.36
C LYS A 66 -18.98 -4.22 3.53
N ASN A 67 -19.52 -3.16 2.94
CA ASN A 67 -19.04 -1.79 3.18
C ASN A 67 -19.68 -1.19 4.44
N GLY A 68 -19.28 0.04 4.80
CA GLY A 68 -19.82 0.79 5.93
C GLY A 68 -21.31 1.13 5.84
N MET A 69 -21.92 1.00 4.66
CA MET A 69 -23.36 1.16 4.42
C MET A 69 -24.12 -0.18 4.50
N GLY A 70 -23.42 -1.28 4.77
CA GLY A 70 -24.01 -2.62 4.85
C GLY A 70 -24.23 -3.30 3.50
N GLU A 71 -23.78 -2.68 2.40
CA GLU A 71 -23.90 -3.24 1.05
C GLU A 71 -22.81 -4.29 0.82
N THR A 72 -23.19 -5.40 0.17
CA THR A 72 -22.21 -6.40 -0.27
C THR A 72 -21.59 -5.96 -1.59
N ILE A 73 -20.25 -5.82 -1.58
CA ILE A 73 -19.45 -5.40 -2.73
C ILE A 73 -18.41 -6.48 -3.04
N SER A 74 -18.25 -6.82 -4.31
CA SER A 74 -17.16 -7.66 -4.77
C SER A 74 -15.90 -6.82 -4.91
N TRP A 75 -14.86 -7.17 -4.15
CA TRP A 75 -13.54 -6.55 -4.24
C TRP A 75 -12.57 -7.55 -4.85
N LYS A 76 -11.95 -7.16 -5.95
CA LYS A 76 -10.79 -7.90 -6.44
C LYS A 76 -9.58 -7.45 -5.62
N GLU A 77 -9.03 -8.35 -4.84
CA GLU A 77 -7.90 -8.06 -3.96
C GLU A 77 -6.66 -8.83 -4.40
N ARG A 78 -5.53 -8.13 -4.33
CA ARG A 78 -4.20 -8.73 -4.41
C ARG A 78 -3.49 -8.51 -3.10
N ILE A 79 -3.10 -9.62 -2.46
CA ILE A 79 -2.44 -9.62 -1.17
C ILE A 79 -1.01 -10.11 -1.34
N THR A 80 -0.04 -9.23 -1.03
CA THR A 80 1.39 -9.50 -1.15
C THR A 80 2.02 -9.56 0.24
N PRO A 81 2.63 -10.71 0.63
CA PRO A 81 3.38 -10.80 1.87
C PRO A 81 4.63 -9.92 1.83
N LEU A 82 4.81 -9.11 2.86
CA LEU A 82 6.00 -8.30 3.08
C LEU A 82 6.90 -9.01 4.11
N ARG A 83 8.22 -9.03 3.84
CA ARG A 83 9.19 -9.73 4.68
C ARG A 83 10.13 -8.76 5.37
N ASP A 84 10.50 -9.10 6.59
CA ASP A 84 11.54 -8.43 7.36
C ASP A 84 12.95 -8.74 6.84
N GLU A 85 13.99 -8.16 7.45
CA GLU A 85 15.41 -8.39 7.10
C GLU A 85 15.84 -9.86 7.27
N LYS A 86 15.14 -10.62 8.10
CA LYS A 86 15.39 -12.03 8.36
C LYS A 86 14.64 -12.96 7.40
N GLY A 87 13.86 -12.38 6.47
CA GLY A 87 13.04 -13.13 5.53
C GLY A 87 11.69 -13.61 6.08
N ASN A 88 11.37 -13.31 7.33
CA ASN A 88 10.07 -13.66 7.92
C ASN A 88 8.97 -12.73 7.40
N ILE A 89 7.76 -13.26 7.22
CA ILE A 89 6.60 -12.44 6.91
C ILE A 89 6.30 -11.55 8.12
N SER A 90 6.25 -10.25 7.89
CA SER A 90 5.97 -9.25 8.92
C SER A 90 4.64 -8.54 8.71
N ASN A 91 4.24 -8.34 7.45
CA ASN A 91 3.03 -7.62 7.09
C ASN A 91 2.42 -8.20 5.80
N PHE A 92 1.19 -7.80 5.50
CA PHE A 92 0.54 -8.05 4.22
C PHE A 92 0.10 -6.73 3.59
N LEU A 93 0.49 -6.49 2.34
CA LEU A 93 0.00 -5.38 1.53
C LEU A 93 -1.22 -5.85 0.74
N CYS A 94 -2.37 -5.24 1.00
CA CYS A 94 -3.64 -5.53 0.35
C CYS A 94 -3.99 -4.41 -0.63
N LYS A 95 -3.94 -4.71 -1.93
CA LYS A 95 -4.41 -3.82 -3.00
C LYS A 95 -5.80 -4.26 -3.41
N VAL A 96 -6.72 -3.31 -3.47
CA VAL A 96 -8.08 -3.54 -3.93
C VAL A 96 -8.23 -2.86 -5.28
N ASP A 97 -8.55 -3.63 -6.30
CA ASP A 97 -8.87 -3.14 -7.64
C ASP A 97 -10.37 -2.86 -7.70
N LEU A 98 -10.71 -1.65 -8.11
CA LEU A 98 -12.10 -1.24 -8.30
C LEU A 98 -12.59 -1.65 -9.68
N PRO A 99 -13.83 -2.15 -9.82
CA PRO A 99 -14.51 -2.17 -11.10
C PRO A 99 -14.55 -0.76 -11.69
N GLN A 100 -14.24 -0.61 -12.97
CA GLN A 100 -14.14 0.71 -13.63
C GLN A 100 -15.44 1.52 -13.59
N ASP A 101 -16.57 0.85 -13.54
CA ASP A 101 -17.91 1.45 -13.40
C ASP A 101 -18.14 2.12 -12.03
N LYS A 102 -17.46 1.68 -10.98
CA LYS A 102 -17.52 2.30 -9.65
C LYS A 102 -16.43 3.35 -9.41
N LEU A 103 -15.42 3.46 -10.27
CA LEU A 103 -14.44 4.55 -10.20
C LEU A 103 -15.11 5.92 -10.47
N ALA A 104 -16.12 5.97 -11.31
CA ALA A 104 -16.86 7.20 -11.65
C ALA A 104 -17.72 7.73 -10.48
N SER A 105 -18.18 6.87 -9.58
CA SER A 105 -18.97 7.27 -8.41
C SER A 105 -18.13 7.68 -7.19
N VAL A 106 -16.83 7.42 -7.23
CA VAL A 106 -15.84 7.85 -6.20
C VAL A 106 -15.21 9.20 -6.54
N THR A 107 -15.48 9.72 -7.75
CA THR A 107 -15.11 11.10 -8.09
C THR A 107 -16.03 12.07 -7.36
N VAL A 108 -15.44 12.81 -6.43
CA VAL A 108 -16.02 13.98 -5.76
C VAL A 108 -16.74 14.84 -6.78
N ASN A 109 -18.02 15.19 -6.54
CA ASN A 109 -18.66 16.29 -7.23
C ASN A 109 -17.82 17.56 -7.00
N PRO A 110 -17.17 18.10 -8.00
CA PRO A 110 -16.66 19.45 -7.89
C PRO A 110 -17.83 20.38 -8.26
N SER A 111 -18.40 21.02 -7.26
CA SER A 111 -19.09 22.27 -7.57
C SER A 111 -18.04 23.20 -8.19
N SER A 112 -18.25 23.47 -9.49
CA SER A 112 -17.64 24.53 -10.32
C SER A 112 -16.10 24.57 -10.40
N ASP A 113 -15.61 24.13 -11.48
CA ASP A 113 -14.70 24.70 -12.47
C ASP A 113 -13.62 23.72 -12.99
N SER A 114 -13.72 23.52 -14.31
CA SER A 114 -12.70 23.09 -15.29
C SER A 114 -11.72 21.94 -14.99
N GLY A 115 -11.99 20.81 -15.66
CA GLY A 115 -11.01 20.00 -16.40
C GLY A 115 -9.80 19.46 -15.63
N VAL A 116 -9.95 18.29 -14.97
CA VAL A 116 -8.76 17.57 -14.50
C VAL A 116 -8.86 16.07 -14.78
N SER A 117 -8.09 15.67 -15.78
CA SER A 117 -7.79 14.33 -16.26
C SER A 117 -7.22 13.41 -15.17
N SER A 118 -7.49 12.10 -15.27
CA SER A 118 -7.05 10.99 -14.40
C SER A 118 -5.55 10.84 -14.12
N THR A 119 -4.72 11.78 -14.55
CA THR A 119 -3.26 11.84 -14.40
C THR A 119 -2.81 12.46 -13.08
N LYS A 120 -3.72 13.09 -12.30
CA LYS A 120 -3.34 13.95 -11.15
C LYS A 120 -2.92 13.21 -9.86
N ILE A 121 -3.21 11.94 -9.69
CA ILE A 121 -2.76 11.22 -8.48
C ILE A 121 -1.27 10.86 -8.57
N LYS A 122 -0.73 10.69 -9.78
CA LYS A 122 0.72 10.44 -9.98
C LYS A 122 1.58 11.70 -9.89
N GLU A 123 1.02 12.87 -10.13
CA GLU A 123 1.78 14.14 -10.14
C GLU A 123 2.06 14.69 -8.73
N SER A 124 1.37 14.22 -7.67
CA SER A 124 1.53 14.83 -6.35
C SER A 124 2.66 14.24 -5.50
N LEU A 125 3.01 12.97 -5.67
CA LEU A 125 4.05 12.34 -4.84
C LEU A 125 5.45 12.81 -5.23
N PHE A 126 5.77 12.81 -6.51
CA PHE A 126 7.09 13.11 -7.03
C PHE A 126 7.54 14.56 -6.72
N PRO A 127 6.77 15.61 -7.04
CA PRO A 127 7.08 16.98 -6.67
C PRO A 127 7.14 17.18 -5.15
N LYS A 128 6.26 16.53 -4.40
CA LYS A 128 6.23 16.59 -2.94
C LYS A 128 7.52 16.01 -2.33
N LEU A 129 7.95 14.84 -2.79
CA LEU A 129 9.19 14.21 -2.34
C LEU A 129 10.42 15.09 -2.60
N GLN A 130 10.49 15.75 -3.76
CA GLN A 130 11.58 16.66 -4.08
C GLN A 130 11.55 17.94 -3.25
N LYS A 131 10.36 18.56 -3.13
CA LYS A 131 10.21 19.85 -2.45
C LYS A 131 10.34 19.76 -0.93
N GLU A 132 9.66 18.78 -0.32
CA GLU A 132 9.60 18.65 1.14
C GLU A 132 10.80 17.89 1.73
N TYR A 133 11.27 16.85 1.01
CA TYR A 133 12.33 15.96 1.51
C TYR A 133 13.67 16.15 0.80
N GLY A 134 13.75 17.03 -0.19
CA GLY A 134 15.00 17.30 -0.93
C GLY A 134 15.53 16.07 -1.66
N LEU A 135 14.64 15.18 -2.12
CA LEU A 135 15.03 14.02 -2.89
C LEU A 135 15.47 14.43 -4.30
N THR A 136 16.55 13.82 -4.78
CA THR A 136 16.95 13.96 -6.19
C THR A 136 15.93 13.27 -7.10
N TYR A 137 15.96 13.57 -8.40
CA TYR A 137 15.10 12.92 -9.38
C TYR A 137 15.17 11.38 -9.31
N GLN A 138 16.40 10.83 -9.23
CA GLN A 138 16.60 9.38 -9.13
C GLN A 138 16.04 8.79 -7.83
N GLU A 139 16.24 9.48 -6.70
CA GLU A 139 15.70 9.06 -5.41
C GLU A 139 14.16 9.09 -5.40
N ALA A 140 13.55 10.13 -5.94
CA ALA A 140 12.09 10.22 -6.08
C ALA A 140 11.54 9.15 -7.03
N LYS A 141 12.25 8.83 -8.11
CA LYS A 141 11.89 7.75 -9.04
C LYS A 141 11.95 6.38 -8.39
N ILE A 142 12.95 6.12 -7.56
CA ILE A 142 13.03 4.89 -6.75
C ILE A 142 11.84 4.79 -5.81
N CYS A 143 11.46 5.88 -5.14
CA CYS A 143 10.29 5.91 -4.26
C CYS A 143 8.99 5.59 -5.01
N GLU A 144 8.78 6.15 -6.19
CA GLU A 144 7.61 5.87 -7.03
C GLU A 144 7.52 4.38 -7.39
N LEU A 145 8.65 3.78 -7.79
CA LEU A 145 8.72 2.37 -8.13
C LEU A 145 8.50 1.45 -6.92
N LEU A 146 8.98 1.84 -5.73
CA LEU A 146 8.72 1.11 -4.48
C LEU A 146 7.23 1.14 -4.11
N VAL A 147 6.58 2.29 -4.25
CA VAL A 147 5.11 2.42 -4.05
C VAL A 147 4.33 1.59 -5.06
N ALA A 148 4.85 1.46 -6.29
CA ALA A 148 4.29 0.57 -7.30
C ALA A 148 4.53 -0.93 -7.01
N GLY A 149 5.21 -1.27 -5.90
CA GLY A 149 5.46 -2.64 -5.46
C GLY A 149 6.63 -3.33 -6.17
N GLN A 150 7.56 -2.57 -6.75
CA GLN A 150 8.74 -3.14 -7.40
C GLN A 150 9.72 -3.71 -6.37
N THR A 151 10.31 -4.89 -6.68
CA THR A 151 11.34 -5.51 -5.85
C THR A 151 12.71 -4.86 -6.08
N ARG A 152 13.67 -5.10 -5.18
CA ARG A 152 15.05 -4.61 -5.34
C ARG A 152 15.68 -5.08 -6.65
N GLU A 153 15.47 -6.35 -7.02
CA GLU A 153 15.99 -6.94 -8.26
C GLU A 153 15.38 -6.25 -9.49
N SER A 154 14.08 -6.00 -9.44
CA SER A 154 13.37 -5.27 -10.50
C SER A 154 13.88 -3.83 -10.62
N LEU A 155 14.11 -3.13 -9.50
CA LEU A 155 14.67 -1.78 -9.48
C LEU A 155 16.08 -1.73 -10.09
N VAL A 156 16.96 -2.66 -9.73
CA VAL A 156 18.33 -2.76 -10.30
C VAL A 156 18.25 -2.92 -11.81
N LYS A 157 17.41 -3.83 -12.31
CA LYS A 157 17.23 -4.08 -13.73
C LYS A 157 16.62 -2.90 -14.48
N GLN A 158 15.57 -2.29 -13.92
CA GLN A 158 14.82 -1.23 -14.58
C GLN A 158 15.58 0.11 -14.61
N LEU A 159 16.37 0.39 -13.56
CA LEU A 159 17.16 1.61 -13.46
C LEU A 159 18.55 1.47 -14.07
N GLY A 160 18.97 0.27 -14.45
CA GLY A 160 20.29 0.00 -15.01
C GLY A 160 21.44 0.30 -14.04
N VAL A 161 21.21 0.16 -12.73
CA VAL A 161 22.20 0.46 -11.69
C VAL A 161 22.68 -0.79 -10.97
N HIS A 162 23.90 -0.76 -10.42
CA HIS A 162 24.40 -1.84 -9.57
C HIS A 162 23.63 -1.91 -8.24
N SER A 163 23.52 -3.11 -7.66
CA SER A 163 22.87 -3.33 -6.36
C SER A 163 23.46 -2.47 -5.24
N GLY A 164 24.78 -2.24 -5.26
CA GLY A 164 25.46 -1.33 -4.35
C GLY A 164 25.02 0.13 -4.50
N THR A 165 24.83 0.58 -5.74
CA THR A 165 24.34 1.94 -6.04
C THR A 165 22.90 2.10 -5.55
N LEU A 166 22.04 1.12 -5.81
CA LEU A 166 20.67 1.13 -5.30
C LEU A 166 20.63 1.18 -3.76
N LYS A 167 21.50 0.40 -3.09
CA LYS A 167 21.64 0.43 -1.62
C LYS A 167 22.01 1.82 -1.11
N ASN A 168 22.91 2.54 -1.80
CA ASN A 168 23.29 3.90 -1.44
C ASN A 168 22.14 4.89 -1.62
N HIS A 169 21.37 4.78 -2.71
CA HIS A 169 20.16 5.59 -2.92
C HIS A 169 19.12 5.33 -1.83
N LEU A 170 18.83 4.07 -1.51
CA LEU A 170 17.89 3.73 -0.45
C LEU A 170 18.32 4.26 0.92
N LYS A 171 19.64 4.21 1.23
CA LYS A 171 20.17 4.81 2.46
C LYS A 171 20.00 6.33 2.49
N ALA A 172 20.23 7.02 1.36
CA ALA A 172 20.06 8.46 1.26
C ALA A 172 18.56 8.86 1.38
N ILE A 173 17.68 8.14 0.70
CA ILE A 173 16.22 8.34 0.79
C ILE A 173 15.77 8.17 2.25
N TYR A 174 16.17 7.06 2.90
CA TYR A 174 15.79 6.78 4.28
C TYR A 174 16.20 7.92 5.23
N ARG A 175 17.43 8.41 5.11
CA ARG A 175 17.94 9.52 5.92
C ARG A 175 17.16 10.82 5.67
N LYS A 176 16.82 11.12 4.42
CA LYS A 176 16.10 12.35 4.05
C LYS A 176 14.62 12.32 4.42
N THR A 177 14.03 11.14 4.55
CA THR A 177 12.59 10.97 4.81
C THR A 177 12.33 10.53 6.25
N ILE A 178 12.67 9.29 6.58
CA ILE A 178 12.25 8.66 7.83
C ILE A 178 13.02 9.21 9.03
N GLU A 179 14.35 9.41 8.93
CA GLU A 179 15.14 9.94 10.03
C GLU A 179 14.79 11.40 10.37
N ARG A 180 14.22 12.12 9.41
CA ARG A 180 13.76 13.49 9.60
C ARG A 180 12.42 13.57 10.34
N ASP A 181 11.48 12.67 10.02
CA ASP A 181 10.09 12.76 10.49
C ASP A 181 9.78 11.88 11.71
N LEU A 182 10.65 10.92 12.04
CA LEU A 182 10.44 9.99 13.14
C LEU A 182 11.52 10.17 14.21
N ALA A 183 11.18 10.85 15.28
CA ALA A 183 12.02 11.03 16.47
C ALA A 183 12.27 9.73 17.27
N GLU A 184 11.65 8.61 16.92
CA GLU A 184 11.79 7.32 17.62
C GLU A 184 12.28 6.22 16.67
N PRO A 185 13.41 5.55 16.97
CA PRO A 185 13.84 4.35 16.25
C PRO A 185 12.95 3.18 16.65
N GLY A 186 11.88 2.94 15.91
CA GLY A 186 11.05 1.75 16.08
C GLY A 186 11.89 0.49 15.90
N GLN A 187 12.02 -0.31 16.97
CA GLN A 187 12.73 -1.59 16.95
C GLN A 187 11.99 -2.58 16.05
N GLY A 188 12.72 -3.22 15.12
CA GLY A 188 12.34 -4.51 14.53
C GLY A 188 11.79 -4.54 13.11
N ARG A 189 11.62 -3.41 12.39
CA ARG A 189 11.18 -3.44 10.98
C ARG A 189 12.32 -3.19 10.01
N ASP A 190 12.35 -3.92 8.88
CA ASP A 190 13.29 -3.66 7.78
C ASP A 190 13.18 -2.20 7.32
N LYS A 191 14.34 -1.56 7.13
CA LYS A 191 14.44 -0.17 6.65
C LYS A 191 13.68 0.05 5.34
N LEU A 192 13.72 -0.92 4.43
CA LEU A 192 12.99 -0.82 3.16
C LEU A 192 11.48 -0.84 3.38
N GLN A 193 11.01 -1.69 4.26
CA GLN A 193 9.60 -1.77 4.61
C GLN A 193 9.10 -0.48 5.29
N ARG A 194 9.87 0.06 6.22
CA ARG A 194 9.55 1.36 6.86
C ARG A 194 9.47 2.47 5.81
N LEU A 195 10.40 2.49 4.86
CA LEU A 195 10.39 3.45 3.76
C LEU A 195 9.15 3.26 2.88
N THR A 196 8.82 2.04 2.49
CA THR A 196 7.64 1.76 1.66
C THR A 196 6.36 2.20 2.36
N VAL A 197 6.19 1.87 3.65
CA VAL A 197 5.02 2.31 4.45
C VAL A 197 4.96 3.83 4.56
N PHE A 198 6.10 4.48 4.81
CA PHE A 198 6.19 5.94 4.86
C PHE A 198 5.77 6.58 3.53
N LEU A 199 6.32 6.11 2.41
CA LEU A 199 6.00 6.61 1.07
C LEU A 199 4.53 6.42 0.70
N ILE A 200 3.96 5.27 1.06
CA ILE A 200 2.55 4.99 0.87
C ILE A 200 1.66 5.97 1.66
N ARG A 201 2.11 6.43 2.83
CA ARG A 201 1.38 7.43 3.63
C ARG A 201 1.41 8.83 3.01
N LEU A 202 2.40 9.13 2.17
CA LEU A 202 2.52 10.40 1.48
C LEU A 202 1.65 10.49 0.21
N CYS A 203 1.26 9.33 -0.37
CA CYS A 203 0.34 9.24 -1.50
C CYS A 203 -1.12 9.45 -1.09
#